data_ddd09f75a022ba7f736f00564c258fc5
#
_entry.id   ddd09f75a022ba7f736f00564c258fc5
#
_cell.length_a   1.000
_cell.length_b   1.000
_cell.length_c   1.000
_cell.angle_alpha   90.00
_cell.angle_beta   90.00
_cell.angle_gamma   90.00
#
_symmetry.space_group_name_H-M   'P 1'
#
loop_
_entity.id
_entity.type
_entity.pdbx_description
1 polymer ?
#
loop_
_entity_poly.entity_id
_entity_poly.type
_entity_poly.pdbx_seq_one_letter_code
_entity_poly.pdbx_strand_id
1 'polypeptide(L)'
;MNIYTPLDGLIPWVIQAGILTGFVMLVGGLLVRQRVAGEGGGVLPDEGVTVRNILEVLIEWLADLAKDRIGEDWRKYFPIIGTMFFFILFSNLMGLIPGIEGATSDVNTTAAWAVISWVVYTWVGIAKHKHNYIVKFLGPSMFEREMFGRTVHFRLLAPVMLIIELPLDLARMGTLAIRLLANMYADHTVITVWLSLVPIGIPAIFMGLGLIVSFLQAFIFALLTMIYIGLALDDPH
;
A
#
# COMPACT_ATOMS: atom_id res chain seq x y z
N MET A 1 -0.71 -1.44 29.28
CA MET A 1 -0.98 0.00 29.37
C MET A 1 -0.58 0.56 28.02
N ASN A 2 -1.53 1.08 27.24
CA ASN A 2 -1.26 1.56 25.89
C ASN A 2 -0.60 2.95 25.99
N ILE A 3 0.41 3.24 25.15
CA ILE A 3 1.15 4.51 25.16
C ILE A 3 0.27 5.72 24.83
N TYR A 4 -0.87 5.49 24.17
CA TYR A 4 -1.81 6.54 23.73
C TYR A 4 -2.79 6.99 24.79
N THR A 5 -2.92 6.27 25.93
CA THR A 5 -3.91 6.56 26.99
C THR A 5 -3.93 7.99 27.52
N PRO A 6 -2.79 8.74 27.58
CA PRO A 6 -2.82 10.11 28.12
C PRO A 6 -3.59 11.12 27.26
N LEU A 7 -3.75 10.85 25.97
CA LEU A 7 -4.36 11.76 24.99
C LEU A 7 -5.69 11.26 24.42
N ASP A 8 -6.17 10.09 24.82
CA ASP A 8 -7.39 9.46 24.29
C ASP A 8 -8.66 10.31 24.49
N GLY A 9 -8.65 11.22 25.48
CA GLY A 9 -9.74 12.17 25.68
C GLY A 9 -9.79 13.35 24.72
N LEU A 10 -8.69 13.63 24.00
CA LEU A 10 -8.54 14.77 23.09
C LEU A 10 -8.47 14.33 21.63
N ILE A 11 -7.75 13.26 21.33
CA ILE A 11 -7.49 12.75 19.98
C ILE A 11 -7.64 11.23 20.00
N PRO A 12 -8.44 10.63 19.09
CA PRO A 12 -8.53 9.18 18.95
C PRO A 12 -7.15 8.54 18.78
N TRP A 13 -6.91 7.41 19.45
CA TRP A 13 -5.63 6.71 19.45
C TRP A 13 -5.11 6.39 18.03
N VAL A 14 -6.02 6.14 17.11
CA VAL A 14 -5.70 5.86 15.68
C VAL A 14 -4.99 7.03 15.01
N ILE A 15 -5.46 8.25 15.29
CA ILE A 15 -4.85 9.48 14.76
C ILE A 15 -3.48 9.68 15.40
N GLN A 16 -3.35 9.43 16.70
CA GLN A 16 -2.07 9.50 17.41
C GLN A 16 -1.06 8.51 16.82
N ALA A 17 -1.49 7.25 16.57
CA ALA A 17 -0.65 6.24 15.92
C ALA A 17 -0.25 6.63 14.49
N GLY A 18 -1.17 7.20 13.72
CA GLY A 18 -0.90 7.71 12.38
C GLY A 18 0.11 8.86 12.37
N ILE A 19 -0.05 9.82 13.29
CA ILE A 19 0.90 10.94 13.45
C ILE A 19 2.28 10.42 13.88
N LEU A 20 2.34 9.48 14.81
CA LEU A 20 3.58 8.90 15.28
C LEU A 20 4.31 8.17 14.12
N THR A 21 3.58 7.37 13.34
CA THR A 21 4.14 6.71 12.14
C THR A 21 4.65 7.74 11.14
N GLY A 22 3.88 8.77 10.84
CA GLY A 22 4.29 9.86 9.95
C GLY A 22 5.51 10.61 10.46
N PHE A 23 5.59 10.85 11.78
CA PHE A 23 6.74 11.48 12.42
C PHE A 23 8.00 10.62 12.30
N VAL A 24 7.91 9.31 12.57
CA VAL A 24 9.03 8.35 12.40
C VAL A 24 9.52 8.35 10.95
N MET A 25 8.61 8.33 9.98
CA MET A 25 8.97 8.41 8.55
C MET A 25 9.67 9.74 8.21
N LEU A 26 9.15 10.85 8.71
CA LEU A 26 9.72 12.18 8.46
C LEU A 26 11.11 12.30 9.06
N VAL A 27 11.30 11.89 10.31
CA VAL A 27 12.60 11.89 10.98
C VAL A 27 13.59 10.98 10.26
N GLY A 28 13.17 9.75 9.92
CA GLY A 28 13.99 8.82 9.13
C GLY A 28 14.42 9.41 7.78
N GLY A 29 13.49 10.00 7.05
CA GLY A 29 13.76 10.66 5.77
C GLY A 29 14.70 11.87 5.90
N LEU A 30 14.55 12.68 6.95
CA LEU A 30 15.43 13.81 7.21
C LEU A 30 16.85 13.37 7.57
N LEU A 31 16.99 12.33 8.40
CA LEU A 31 18.30 11.77 8.77
C LEU A 31 19.03 11.21 7.54
N VAL A 32 18.33 10.48 6.68
CA VAL A 32 18.91 10.00 5.41
C VAL A 32 19.30 11.17 4.51
N ARG A 33 18.40 12.15 4.35
CA ARG A 33 18.68 13.36 3.54
C ARG A 33 19.92 14.12 4.03
N GLN A 34 20.08 14.29 5.34
CA GLN A 34 21.25 14.98 5.92
C GLN A 34 22.53 14.24 5.61
N ARG A 35 22.53 12.91 5.69
CA ARG A 35 23.71 12.08 5.36
C ARG A 35 24.02 12.09 3.87
N VAL A 36 23.01 12.09 3.01
CA VAL A 36 23.17 12.20 1.54
C VAL A 36 23.68 13.58 1.12
N ALA A 37 23.29 14.65 1.85
CA ALA A 37 23.74 16.02 1.57
C ALA A 37 25.12 16.36 2.15
N GLY A 38 25.73 15.45 2.96
CA GLY A 38 27.05 15.64 3.56
C GLY A 38 28.22 15.55 2.57
N GLU A 39 29.44 15.72 3.09
CA GLU A 39 30.67 15.66 2.32
C GLU A 39 30.82 14.33 1.58
N GLY A 40 30.79 14.36 0.26
CA GLY A 40 30.84 13.17 -0.63
C GLY A 40 29.63 13.02 -1.57
N GLY A 41 28.62 13.89 -1.45
CA GLY A 41 27.49 13.96 -2.39
C GLY A 41 26.58 12.72 -2.41
N GLY A 42 26.65 11.87 -1.39
CA GLY A 42 25.75 10.71 -1.26
C GLY A 42 25.94 9.60 -2.30
N VAL A 43 26.94 9.70 -3.16
CA VAL A 43 27.19 8.75 -4.27
C VAL A 43 27.75 7.43 -3.76
N LEU A 44 28.50 7.46 -2.64
CA LEU A 44 29.06 6.25 -2.04
C LEU A 44 28.18 5.79 -0.88
N PRO A 45 27.84 4.48 -0.81
CA PRO A 45 27.17 3.89 0.34
C PRO A 45 28.01 4.05 1.61
N ASP A 46 27.37 4.13 2.77
CA ASP A 46 28.08 4.12 4.05
C ASP A 46 28.77 2.77 4.26
N GLU A 47 29.91 2.76 4.96
CA GLU A 47 30.58 1.49 5.32
C GLU A 47 29.71 0.69 6.30
N GLY A 48 29.38 -0.56 5.93
CA GLY A 48 28.64 -1.49 6.76
C GLY A 48 27.11 -1.40 6.64
N VAL A 49 26.40 -2.09 7.55
CA VAL A 49 24.94 -2.14 7.58
C VAL A 49 24.40 -0.93 8.36
N THR A 50 24.09 0.14 7.65
CA THR A 50 23.50 1.35 8.23
C THR A 50 22.02 1.45 7.86
N VAL A 51 21.24 2.21 8.65
CA VAL A 51 19.82 2.49 8.36
C VAL A 51 19.66 3.13 6.97
N ARG A 52 20.62 3.97 6.57
CA ARG A 52 20.66 4.56 5.23
C ARG A 52 20.75 3.49 4.16
N ASN A 53 21.73 2.59 4.24
CA ASN A 53 21.93 1.54 3.23
C ASN A 53 20.74 0.61 3.13
N ILE A 54 20.10 0.26 4.27
CA ILE A 54 18.86 -0.56 4.27
C ILE A 54 17.73 0.16 3.54
N LEU A 55 17.50 1.44 3.82
CA LEU A 55 16.45 2.22 3.16
C LEU A 55 16.75 2.45 1.68
N GLU A 56 18.01 2.70 1.30
CA GLU A 56 18.42 2.81 -0.10
C GLU A 56 18.13 1.52 -0.87
N VAL A 57 18.54 0.37 -0.35
CA VAL A 57 18.28 -0.94 -0.97
C VAL A 57 16.78 -1.20 -1.11
N LEU A 58 15.98 -0.87 -0.09
CA LEU A 58 14.52 -1.02 -0.17
C LEU A 58 13.89 -0.09 -1.21
N ILE A 59 14.37 1.15 -1.30
CA ILE A 59 13.87 2.14 -2.27
C ILE A 59 14.26 1.71 -3.69
N GLU A 60 15.50 1.28 -3.93
CA GLU A 60 15.96 0.81 -5.23
C GLU A 60 15.17 -0.42 -5.68
N TRP A 61 15.05 -1.40 -4.81
CA TRP A 61 14.27 -2.61 -5.06
C TRP A 61 12.79 -2.29 -5.40
N LEU A 62 12.17 -1.38 -4.63
CA LEU A 62 10.80 -0.95 -4.87
C LEU A 62 10.68 -0.15 -6.20
N ALA A 63 11.70 0.64 -6.53
CA ALA A 63 11.76 1.41 -7.77
C ALA A 63 11.89 0.52 -9.00
N ASP A 64 12.72 -0.52 -8.93
CA ASP A 64 12.86 -1.51 -10.00
C ASP A 64 11.55 -2.27 -10.24
N LEU A 65 10.88 -2.68 -9.15
CA LEU A 65 9.54 -3.27 -9.25
C LEU A 65 8.52 -2.32 -9.87
N ALA A 66 8.53 -1.04 -9.49
CA ALA A 66 7.63 -0.06 -10.06
C ALA A 66 7.89 0.14 -11.55
N LYS A 67 9.16 0.16 -11.96
CA LYS A 67 9.56 0.23 -13.36
C LYS A 67 9.06 -0.98 -14.17
N ASP A 68 9.20 -2.18 -13.61
CA ASP A 68 8.78 -3.41 -14.28
C ASP A 68 7.25 -3.53 -14.42
N ARG A 69 6.48 -2.98 -13.46
CA ARG A 69 5.02 -3.09 -13.42
C ARG A 69 4.27 -1.94 -14.08
N ILE A 70 4.84 -0.73 -14.02
CA ILE A 70 4.19 0.50 -14.51
C ILE A 70 4.77 0.93 -15.86
N GLY A 71 6.01 0.54 -16.17
CA GLY A 71 6.71 0.95 -17.39
C GLY A 71 7.33 2.35 -17.28
N GLU A 72 7.34 3.13 -18.39
CA GLU A 72 8.08 4.39 -18.48
C GLU A 72 7.62 5.49 -17.51
N ASP A 73 6.34 5.50 -17.17
CA ASP A 73 5.73 6.51 -16.28
C ASP A 73 5.94 6.24 -14.79
N TRP A 74 6.68 5.20 -14.40
CA TRP A 74 6.82 4.76 -13.02
C TRP A 74 7.25 5.87 -12.05
N ARG A 75 8.14 6.77 -12.45
CA ARG A 75 8.67 7.87 -11.62
C ARG A 75 7.58 8.82 -11.12
N LYS A 76 6.50 8.97 -11.90
CA LYS A 76 5.37 9.85 -11.57
C LYS A 76 4.55 9.30 -10.40
N TYR A 77 4.40 7.97 -10.34
CA TYR A 77 3.56 7.30 -9.35
C TYR A 77 4.36 6.76 -8.15
N PHE A 78 5.66 6.62 -8.31
CA PHE A 78 6.56 6.09 -7.29
C PHE A 78 6.46 6.79 -5.92
N PRO A 79 6.35 8.14 -5.81
CA PRO A 79 6.23 8.80 -4.52
C PRO A 79 5.02 8.32 -3.70
N ILE A 80 3.88 8.10 -4.36
CA ILE A 80 2.65 7.61 -3.70
C ILE A 80 2.85 6.16 -3.25
N ILE A 81 3.36 5.31 -4.13
CA ILE A 81 3.61 3.89 -3.84
C ILE A 81 4.62 3.73 -2.71
N GLY A 82 5.73 4.47 -2.77
CA GLY A 82 6.75 4.46 -1.72
C GLY A 82 6.20 4.93 -0.38
N THR A 83 5.39 6.00 -0.37
CA THR A 83 4.75 6.48 0.86
C THR A 83 3.81 5.42 1.45
N MET A 84 3.00 4.75 0.63
CA MET A 84 2.13 3.65 1.07
C MET A 84 2.93 2.50 1.66
N PHE A 85 3.97 2.05 0.94
CA PHE A 85 4.82 0.96 1.38
C PHE A 85 5.47 1.26 2.74
N PHE A 86 6.14 2.39 2.86
CA PHE A 86 6.84 2.74 4.10
C PHE A 86 5.88 3.04 5.25
N PHE A 87 4.74 3.69 4.99
CA PHE A 87 3.76 3.94 6.03
C PHE A 87 3.20 2.62 6.60
N ILE A 88 2.80 1.70 5.73
CA ILE A 88 2.28 0.39 6.16
C ILE A 88 3.37 -0.40 6.87
N LEU A 89 4.60 -0.41 6.33
CA LEU A 89 5.73 -1.11 6.94
C LEU A 89 6.02 -0.58 8.34
N PHE A 90 6.21 0.72 8.50
CA PHE A 90 6.53 1.30 9.80
C PHE A 90 5.37 1.19 10.79
N SER A 91 4.13 1.38 10.33
CA SER A 91 2.95 1.18 11.20
C SER A 91 2.84 -0.25 11.69
N ASN A 92 3.05 -1.24 10.82
CA ASN A 92 3.03 -2.64 11.19
C ASN A 92 4.19 -3.00 12.15
N LEU A 93 5.40 -2.52 11.87
CA LEU A 93 6.54 -2.75 12.76
C LEU A 93 6.33 -2.14 14.15
N MET A 94 5.73 -0.95 14.22
CA MET A 94 5.39 -0.33 15.51
C MET A 94 4.35 -1.14 16.27
N GLY A 95 3.36 -1.71 15.57
CA GLY A 95 2.34 -2.57 16.17
C GLY A 95 2.86 -3.89 16.75
N LEU A 96 4.08 -4.31 16.41
CA LEU A 96 4.73 -5.48 17.02
C LEU A 96 5.31 -5.17 18.41
N ILE A 97 5.49 -3.89 18.74
CA ILE A 97 6.05 -3.49 20.03
C ILE A 97 4.94 -3.55 21.09
N PRO A 98 5.10 -4.34 22.15
CA PRO A 98 4.09 -4.42 23.20
C PRO A 98 3.78 -3.05 23.83
N GLY A 99 2.50 -2.69 23.87
CA GLY A 99 2.06 -1.38 24.38
C GLY A 99 1.97 -0.28 23.34
N ILE A 100 2.34 -0.53 22.08
CA ILE A 100 2.14 0.37 20.94
C ILE A 100 1.20 -0.32 19.95
N GLU A 101 0.09 0.32 19.64
CA GLU A 101 -0.79 -0.15 18.57
C GLU A 101 -0.40 0.54 17.25
N GLY A 102 -0.21 -0.23 16.20
CA GLY A 102 0.06 0.32 14.86
C GLY A 102 -1.20 0.99 14.29
N ALA A 103 -1.06 2.08 13.55
CA ALA A 103 -2.19 2.74 12.91
C ALA A 103 -2.99 1.81 11.98
N THR A 104 -2.36 0.77 11.43
CA THR A 104 -2.96 -0.24 10.58
C THR A 104 -3.79 -1.31 11.32
N SER A 105 -3.84 -1.26 12.66
CA SER A 105 -4.72 -2.12 13.45
C SER A 105 -6.18 -1.64 13.45
N ASP A 106 -6.45 -0.46 12.90
CA ASP A 106 -7.79 0.12 12.82
C ASP A 106 -8.38 0.04 11.42
N VAL A 107 -9.70 -0.25 11.34
CA VAL A 107 -10.45 -0.37 10.08
C VAL A 107 -10.41 0.92 9.28
N ASN A 108 -10.51 2.08 9.95
CA ASN A 108 -10.56 3.37 9.26
C ASN A 108 -9.24 3.64 8.53
N THR A 109 -8.10 3.32 9.14
CA THR A 109 -6.79 3.51 8.51
C THR A 109 -6.58 2.56 7.35
N THR A 110 -6.91 1.26 7.52
CA THR A 110 -6.76 0.27 6.46
C THR A 110 -7.70 0.52 5.29
N ALA A 111 -8.95 0.92 5.58
CA ALA A 111 -9.91 1.32 4.56
C ALA A 111 -9.46 2.62 3.85
N ALA A 112 -8.92 3.60 4.57
CA ALA A 112 -8.41 4.83 3.97
C ALA A 112 -7.31 4.55 2.95
N TRP A 113 -6.33 3.69 3.29
CA TRP A 113 -5.27 3.32 2.35
C TRP A 113 -5.78 2.54 1.15
N ALA A 114 -6.76 1.65 1.33
CA ALA A 114 -7.39 0.93 0.23
C ALA A 114 -8.15 1.89 -0.70
N VAL A 115 -8.88 2.86 -0.14
CA VAL A 115 -9.58 3.90 -0.91
C VAL A 115 -8.59 4.81 -1.63
N ILE A 116 -7.49 5.22 -1.00
CA ILE A 116 -6.44 6.03 -1.64
C ILE A 116 -5.86 5.27 -2.84
N SER A 117 -5.52 3.98 -2.67
CA SER A 117 -5.04 3.13 -3.76
C SER A 117 -6.05 3.09 -4.92
N TRP A 118 -7.32 2.88 -4.61
CA TRP A 118 -8.41 2.86 -5.60
C TRP A 118 -8.55 4.19 -6.34
N VAL A 119 -8.57 5.29 -5.62
CA VAL A 119 -8.66 6.65 -6.21
C VAL A 119 -7.49 6.90 -7.13
N VAL A 120 -6.27 6.50 -6.72
CA VAL A 120 -5.06 6.71 -7.52
C VAL A 120 -5.14 5.95 -8.84
N TYR A 121 -5.38 4.62 -8.83
CA TYR A 121 -5.39 3.87 -10.08
C TYR A 121 -6.60 4.20 -10.97
N THR A 122 -7.75 4.54 -10.37
CA THR A 122 -8.92 5.01 -11.12
C THR A 122 -8.65 6.36 -11.77
N TRP A 123 -8.05 7.31 -11.03
CA TRP A 123 -7.65 8.60 -11.57
C TRP A 123 -6.65 8.48 -12.72
N VAL A 124 -5.65 7.60 -12.56
CA VAL A 124 -4.66 7.30 -13.62
C VAL A 124 -5.35 6.80 -14.88
N GLY A 125 -6.26 5.86 -14.74
CA GLY A 125 -7.03 5.31 -15.86
C GLY A 125 -7.90 6.37 -16.56
N ILE A 126 -8.61 7.20 -15.79
CA ILE A 126 -9.42 8.31 -16.34
C ILE A 126 -8.53 9.36 -17.02
N ALA A 127 -7.40 9.72 -16.43
CA ALA A 127 -6.49 10.73 -16.97
C ALA A 127 -5.88 10.29 -18.31
N LYS A 128 -5.56 8.99 -18.47
CA LYS A 128 -5.00 8.45 -19.71
C LYS A 128 -6.04 8.20 -20.78
N HIS A 129 -7.14 7.54 -20.44
CA HIS A 129 -8.13 7.05 -21.43
C HIS A 129 -9.37 7.92 -21.57
N LYS A 130 -9.55 8.96 -20.70
CA LYS A 130 -10.70 9.90 -20.72
C LYS A 130 -12.04 9.14 -20.86
N HIS A 131 -12.80 9.39 -21.94
CA HIS A 131 -14.07 8.74 -22.21
C HIS A 131 -13.96 7.22 -22.41
N ASN A 132 -12.81 6.72 -22.90
CA ASN A 132 -12.62 5.30 -23.15
C ASN A 132 -12.40 4.48 -21.85
N TYR A 133 -12.16 5.13 -20.71
CA TYR A 133 -12.07 4.43 -19.42
C TYR A 133 -13.42 3.77 -19.04
N ILE A 134 -14.54 4.41 -19.35
CA ILE A 134 -15.88 3.84 -19.13
C ILE A 134 -16.07 2.60 -20.02
N VAL A 135 -15.43 2.56 -21.18
CA VAL A 135 -15.46 1.45 -22.13
C VAL A 135 -14.84 0.18 -21.53
N LYS A 136 -13.86 0.31 -20.61
CA LYS A 136 -13.27 -0.81 -19.86
C LYS A 136 -14.32 -1.56 -19.03
N PHE A 137 -15.24 -0.83 -18.40
CA PHE A 137 -16.35 -1.42 -17.63
C PHE A 137 -17.46 -2.04 -18.50
N LEU A 138 -17.48 -1.70 -19.79
CA LEU A 138 -18.46 -2.21 -20.74
C LEU A 138 -18.00 -3.51 -21.45
N GLY A 139 -16.76 -3.97 -21.21
CA GLY A 139 -16.22 -5.19 -21.78
C GLY A 139 -15.88 -5.12 -23.28
N PRO A 140 -15.28 -6.18 -23.84
CA PRO A 140 -14.87 -6.25 -25.24
C PRO A 140 -16.09 -6.22 -26.19
N SER A 141 -15.91 -5.58 -27.35
CA SER A 141 -16.91 -5.60 -28.43
C SER A 141 -16.99 -7.00 -29.04
N MET A 142 -18.12 -7.70 -28.88
CA MET A 142 -18.30 -9.04 -29.45
C MET A 142 -18.71 -9.03 -30.93
N PHE A 143 -19.31 -7.95 -31.43
CA PHE A 143 -19.72 -7.82 -32.83
C PHE A 143 -19.39 -6.43 -33.34
N GLU A 144 -18.53 -6.38 -34.34
CA GLU A 144 -18.29 -5.20 -35.17
C GLU A 144 -19.21 -5.34 -36.40
N ARG A 145 -20.21 -4.50 -36.55
CA ARG A 145 -21.05 -4.42 -37.73
C ARG A 145 -20.89 -3.03 -38.35
N GLU A 146 -20.41 -2.98 -39.57
CA GLU A 146 -20.42 -1.77 -40.36
C GLU A 146 -21.83 -1.45 -40.79
N MET A 147 -22.43 -0.43 -40.22
CA MET A 147 -23.72 0.11 -40.64
C MET A 147 -23.55 1.58 -41.01
N PHE A 148 -23.82 1.91 -42.27
CA PHE A 148 -23.76 3.25 -42.83
C PHE A 148 -22.35 3.94 -42.71
N GLY A 149 -21.25 3.20 -42.98
CA GLY A 149 -19.91 3.76 -42.96
C GLY A 149 -19.38 4.16 -41.56
N ARG A 150 -20.08 3.71 -40.51
CA ARG A 150 -19.62 3.78 -39.10
C ARG A 150 -19.62 2.39 -38.50
N THR A 151 -18.48 2.00 -37.92
CA THR A 151 -18.39 0.78 -37.11
C THR A 151 -19.18 0.98 -35.83
N VAL A 152 -20.34 0.34 -35.75
CA VAL A 152 -21.15 0.31 -34.51
C VAL A 152 -20.75 -0.91 -33.72
N HIS A 153 -20.10 -0.69 -32.57
CA HIS A 153 -19.71 -1.74 -31.64
C HIS A 153 -20.94 -2.13 -30.82
N PHE A 154 -21.55 -3.28 -31.16
CA PHE A 154 -22.66 -3.81 -30.39
C PHE A 154 -22.15 -4.56 -29.17
N ARG A 155 -22.30 -3.96 -27.99
CA ARG A 155 -21.90 -4.52 -26.69
C ARG A 155 -23.10 -5.08 -25.95
N LEU A 156 -23.64 -6.21 -26.44
CA LEU A 156 -24.78 -6.89 -25.83
C LEU A 156 -24.54 -7.34 -24.38
N LEU A 157 -23.28 -7.62 -24.04
CA LEU A 157 -22.84 -8.06 -22.71
C LEU A 157 -22.47 -6.90 -21.77
N ALA A 158 -22.49 -5.65 -22.25
CA ALA A 158 -22.14 -4.48 -21.45
C ALA A 158 -22.84 -4.40 -20.09
N PRO A 159 -24.18 -4.59 -19.98
CA PRO A 159 -24.85 -4.51 -18.68
C PRO A 159 -24.43 -5.66 -17.74
N VAL A 160 -24.17 -6.85 -18.28
CA VAL A 160 -23.73 -8.00 -17.48
C VAL A 160 -22.30 -7.79 -17.00
N MET A 161 -21.42 -7.31 -17.89
CA MET A 161 -20.03 -7.00 -17.55
C MET A 161 -19.92 -5.91 -16.47
N LEU A 162 -20.72 -4.85 -16.57
CA LEU A 162 -20.76 -3.78 -15.58
C LEU A 162 -21.19 -4.31 -14.19
N ILE A 163 -22.20 -5.20 -14.15
CA ILE A 163 -22.68 -5.82 -12.90
C ILE A 163 -21.60 -6.71 -12.27
N ILE A 164 -20.71 -7.30 -13.05
CA ILE A 164 -19.62 -8.15 -12.57
C ILE A 164 -18.39 -7.32 -12.21
N GLU A 165 -17.97 -6.40 -13.07
CA GLU A 165 -16.72 -5.62 -12.93
C GLU A 165 -16.78 -4.68 -11.70
N LEU A 166 -17.93 -4.03 -11.46
CA LEU A 166 -18.07 -3.10 -10.35
C LEU A 166 -17.92 -3.76 -8.96
N PRO A 167 -18.58 -4.91 -8.66
CA PRO A 167 -18.33 -5.65 -7.43
C PRO A 167 -16.91 -6.21 -7.33
N LEU A 168 -16.30 -6.63 -8.45
CA LEU A 168 -14.92 -7.10 -8.45
C LEU A 168 -13.94 -5.99 -8.09
N ASP A 169 -14.15 -4.79 -8.59
CA ASP A 169 -13.32 -3.62 -8.29
C ASP A 169 -13.46 -3.21 -6.80
N LEU A 170 -14.69 -3.22 -6.28
CA LEU A 170 -14.94 -3.02 -4.83
C LEU A 170 -14.33 -4.14 -3.97
N ALA A 171 -14.40 -5.39 -4.42
CA ALA A 171 -13.83 -6.52 -3.72
C ALA A 171 -12.29 -6.43 -3.63
N ARG A 172 -11.62 -5.90 -4.64
CA ARG A 172 -10.17 -5.64 -4.62
C ARG A 172 -9.79 -4.72 -3.47
N MET A 173 -10.50 -3.60 -3.30
CA MET A 173 -10.28 -2.68 -2.18
C MET A 173 -10.57 -3.35 -0.83
N GLY A 174 -11.72 -4.02 -0.73
CA GLY A 174 -12.13 -4.70 0.49
C GLY A 174 -11.13 -5.76 0.93
N THR A 175 -10.60 -6.56 0.00
CA THR A 175 -9.60 -7.59 0.32
C THR A 175 -8.27 -7.00 0.76
N LEU A 176 -7.84 -5.87 0.20
CA LEU A 176 -6.63 -5.16 0.65
C LEU A 176 -6.79 -4.66 2.10
N ALA A 177 -7.91 -3.99 2.41
CA ALA A 177 -8.19 -3.46 3.74
C ALA A 177 -8.32 -4.58 4.78
N ILE A 178 -9.13 -5.61 4.49
CA ILE A 178 -9.37 -6.73 5.41
C ILE A 178 -8.07 -7.50 5.67
N ARG A 179 -7.25 -7.74 4.65
CA ARG A 179 -5.98 -8.45 4.80
C ARG A 179 -5.04 -7.72 5.74
N LEU A 180 -4.90 -6.39 5.55
CA LEU A 180 -4.04 -5.57 6.39
C LEU A 180 -4.53 -5.57 7.85
N LEU A 181 -5.83 -5.34 8.04
CA LEU A 181 -6.46 -5.33 9.35
C LEU A 181 -6.34 -6.70 10.05
N ALA A 182 -6.70 -7.79 9.36
CA ALA A 182 -6.73 -9.13 9.93
C ALA A 182 -5.34 -9.58 10.40
N ASN A 183 -4.30 -9.32 9.59
CA ASN A 183 -2.94 -9.68 9.94
C ASN A 183 -2.48 -8.90 11.18
N MET A 184 -2.67 -7.57 11.21
CA MET A 184 -2.27 -6.76 12.36
C MET A 184 -3.02 -7.12 13.63
N TYR A 185 -4.34 -7.34 13.52
CA TYR A 185 -5.15 -7.76 14.66
C TYR A 185 -4.72 -9.14 15.19
N ALA A 186 -4.45 -10.08 14.29
CA ALA A 186 -3.99 -11.42 14.67
C ALA A 186 -2.62 -11.38 15.37
N ASP A 187 -1.64 -10.66 14.79
CA ASP A 187 -0.31 -10.53 15.36
C ASP A 187 -0.35 -9.91 16.77
N HIS A 188 -1.07 -8.79 16.92
CA HIS A 188 -1.20 -8.12 18.21
C HIS A 188 -1.89 -9.00 19.25
N THR A 189 -2.97 -9.71 18.87
CA THR A 189 -3.71 -10.60 19.77
C THR A 189 -2.85 -11.78 20.21
N VAL A 190 -2.15 -12.43 19.27
CA VAL A 190 -1.30 -13.59 19.58
C VAL A 190 -0.14 -13.19 20.50
N ILE A 191 0.55 -12.09 20.19
CA ILE A 191 1.66 -11.59 21.02
C ILE A 191 1.16 -11.26 22.43
N THR A 192 0.03 -10.58 22.57
CA THR A 192 -0.53 -10.18 23.88
C THR A 192 -0.91 -11.41 24.72
N VAL A 193 -1.55 -12.42 24.11
CA VAL A 193 -1.91 -13.67 24.81
C VAL A 193 -0.66 -14.42 25.29
N TRP A 194 0.36 -14.56 24.43
CA TRP A 194 1.57 -15.26 24.83
C TRP A 194 2.39 -14.49 25.88
N LEU A 195 2.41 -13.15 25.83
CA LEU A 195 3.06 -12.34 26.86
C LEU A 195 2.42 -12.55 28.23
N SER A 196 1.11 -12.81 28.28
CA SER A 196 0.40 -13.07 29.56
C SER A 196 0.65 -14.48 30.10
N LEU A 197 0.91 -15.46 29.23
CA LEU A 197 1.12 -16.87 29.63
C LEU A 197 2.60 -17.18 29.89
N VAL A 198 3.47 -16.80 28.98
CA VAL A 198 4.92 -17.07 29.04
C VAL A 198 5.65 -15.82 28.54
N PRO A 199 6.14 -14.95 29.43
CA PRO A 199 6.64 -13.62 29.04
C PRO A 199 7.93 -13.61 28.23
N ILE A 200 8.66 -14.72 28.15
CA ILE A 200 9.96 -14.83 27.47
C ILE A 200 9.98 -16.08 26.60
N GLY A 201 10.60 -16.00 25.44
CA GLY A 201 10.81 -17.12 24.50
C GLY A 201 9.73 -17.23 23.44
N ILE A 202 8.52 -17.68 23.79
CA ILE A 202 7.44 -17.86 22.82
C ILE A 202 7.02 -16.53 22.15
N PRO A 203 6.79 -15.42 22.87
CA PRO A 203 6.47 -14.13 22.24
C PRO A 203 7.54 -13.67 21.25
N ALA A 204 8.83 -13.90 21.54
CA ALA A 204 9.91 -13.51 20.64
C ALA A 204 9.84 -14.21 19.27
N ILE A 205 9.41 -15.48 19.24
CA ILE A 205 9.22 -16.23 17.99
C ILE A 205 8.08 -15.60 17.19
N PHE A 206 6.94 -15.29 17.84
CA PHE A 206 5.81 -14.65 17.17
C PHE A 206 6.12 -13.22 16.71
N MET A 207 6.89 -12.45 17.47
CA MET A 207 7.37 -11.13 17.04
C MET A 207 8.29 -11.24 15.81
N GLY A 208 9.17 -12.26 15.76
CA GLY A 208 9.98 -12.55 14.59
C GLY A 208 9.15 -12.92 13.36
N LEU A 209 8.11 -13.73 13.54
CA LEU A 209 7.15 -14.05 12.48
C LEU A 209 6.38 -12.80 12.03
N GLY A 210 5.87 -12.01 12.99
CA GLY A 210 5.16 -10.76 12.73
C GLY A 210 6.00 -9.74 11.96
N LEU A 211 7.34 -9.71 12.17
CA LEU A 211 8.24 -8.87 11.40
C LEU A 211 8.23 -9.25 9.91
N ILE A 212 8.30 -10.54 9.60
CA ILE A 212 8.24 -11.05 8.22
C ILE A 212 6.87 -10.74 7.61
N VAL A 213 5.78 -11.00 8.36
CA VAL A 213 4.40 -10.74 7.92
C VAL A 213 4.19 -9.24 7.67
N SER A 214 4.69 -8.36 8.55
CA SER A 214 4.62 -6.91 8.41
C SER A 214 5.27 -6.42 7.10
N PHE A 215 6.45 -6.96 6.78
CA PHE A 215 7.14 -6.64 5.53
C PHE A 215 6.36 -7.17 4.32
N LEU A 216 5.96 -8.44 4.33
CA LEU A 216 5.19 -9.05 3.25
C LEU A 216 3.88 -8.29 3.00
N GLN A 217 3.21 -7.85 4.05
CA GLN A 217 1.95 -7.12 3.93
C GLN A 217 2.13 -5.75 3.26
N ALA A 218 3.16 -4.99 3.68
CA ALA A 218 3.49 -3.71 3.03
C ALA A 218 3.87 -3.92 1.55
N PHE A 219 4.64 -4.98 1.28
CA PHE A 219 5.04 -5.36 -0.06
C PHE A 219 3.85 -5.74 -0.95
N ILE A 220 2.96 -6.63 -0.48
CA ILE A 220 1.80 -7.07 -1.25
C ILE A 220 0.88 -5.88 -1.55
N PHE A 221 0.68 -4.97 -0.59
CA PHE A 221 -0.13 -3.78 -0.77
C PHE A 221 0.43 -2.88 -1.88
N ALA A 222 1.73 -2.58 -1.80
CA ALA A 222 2.41 -1.76 -2.81
C ALA A 222 2.42 -2.45 -4.19
N LEU A 223 2.74 -3.76 -4.24
CA LEU A 223 2.77 -4.54 -5.47
C LEU A 223 1.40 -4.56 -6.17
N LEU A 224 0.31 -4.82 -5.44
CA LEU A 224 -1.03 -4.81 -6.02
C LEU A 224 -1.41 -3.41 -6.53
N THR A 225 -1.06 -2.35 -5.78
CA THR A 225 -1.28 -0.98 -6.23
C THR A 225 -0.50 -0.68 -7.52
N MET A 226 0.76 -1.13 -7.65
CA MET A 226 1.56 -0.99 -8.88
C MET A 226 0.92 -1.73 -10.06
N ILE A 227 0.47 -2.98 -9.83
CA ILE A 227 -0.19 -3.78 -10.87
C ILE A 227 -1.47 -3.10 -11.33
N TYR A 228 -2.29 -2.56 -10.42
CA TYR A 228 -3.53 -1.85 -10.79
C TYR A 228 -3.26 -0.55 -11.55
N ILE A 229 -2.20 0.18 -11.19
CA ILE A 229 -1.76 1.36 -11.94
C ILE A 229 -1.28 0.93 -13.34
N GLY A 230 -0.48 -0.13 -13.45
CA GLY A 230 -0.03 -0.68 -14.73
C GLY A 230 -1.20 -1.06 -15.63
N LEU A 231 -2.16 -1.84 -15.10
CA LEU A 231 -3.38 -2.23 -15.82
C LEU A 231 -4.27 -1.03 -16.19
N ALA A 232 -4.23 0.06 -15.40
CA ALA A 232 -4.95 1.29 -15.74
C ALA A 232 -4.25 2.11 -16.83
N LEU A 233 -2.94 1.88 -17.00
CA LEU A 233 -2.13 2.51 -18.05
C LEU A 233 -2.11 1.70 -19.36
N ASP A 234 -2.42 0.40 -19.32
CA ASP A 234 -2.53 -0.41 -20.52
C ASP A 234 -3.73 0.01 -21.38
N ASP A 235 -3.58 -0.04 -22.70
CA ASP A 235 -4.66 0.30 -23.60
C ASP A 235 -5.81 -0.71 -23.46
N PRO A 236 -7.07 -0.25 -23.36
CA PRO A 236 -8.23 -1.15 -23.32
C PRO A 236 -8.34 -1.87 -24.66
N HIS A 237 -8.19 -3.19 -24.63
CA HIS A 237 -8.41 -4.08 -25.79
C HIS A 237 -9.87 -4.14 -26.20
#